data_c7040e3d656939170f58297459ea680b
#
_entry.id   c7040e3d656939170f58297459ea680b
#
_cell.length_a   1.000
_cell.length_b   1.000
_cell.length_c   1.000
_cell.angle_alpha   90.00
_cell.angle_beta   90.00
_cell.angle_gamma   90.00
#
_symmetry.space_group_name_H-M   'P 1'
#
loop_
_entity.id
_entity.type
_entity.pdbx_description
1 polymer ?
#
loop_
_entity_poly.entity_id
_entity_poly.type
_entity_poly.pdbx_seq_one_letter_code
_entity_poly.pdbx_strand_id
1 'polypeptide(L)'
;LGGGHLFLDGKEADTPLENQNGQAVYSSAMTLQKGQILDFASSHVGDMMLMAKIISEKGAVYDVSKDLTVERNPAGPWCLGALIPKSSSSEWEFNAYNSGQIYGQDDSDSIGSISNPGSLVWENVLEDRHPYQRTPHTASIIHTLRTLGNPVRPYFMSEYGVGSAVDLVRVIRHYEQLGKQKALDAMAYQARLDLFERDWQQWHMEDLFGTPEFYFKQSLAKMAAERLLGLNAIRSNPNIIGYSMSSTVDQGLSAEGVFTTFRELKPGAVDALADGWSPLRWCLFAEPVHLYSGNTIHMEAVMANEDILKPGMEYPARFKIIDPRGHTVWEKQIRFIAPLKGDIGNQPPLSFPVLDERVKIEGPTGPYRFLAALEQGGAAAGEDIKFYVMNHEDMPAVKSEVVLWGEDPALEDWLKKAGISVRSFDPTVNDKRQLILVSANPLSPGGLEVYENLIRRIACGSVAVFLNPN
;
A
#
# COMPACT_ATOMS: atom_id res chain seq x y z
N LEU A 1 -16.03 19.44 -8.57
CA LEU A 1 -15.13 20.48 -8.08
C LEU A 1 -15.48 20.74 -6.64
N GLY A 2 -14.65 20.27 -5.70
CA GLY A 2 -14.84 20.51 -4.27
C GLY A 2 -14.71 22.01 -3.97
N GLY A 3 -15.68 22.58 -3.27
CA GLY A 3 -15.66 23.97 -2.85
C GLY A 3 -14.94 24.11 -1.50
N GLY A 4 -14.02 25.07 -1.40
CA GLY A 4 -13.61 25.59 -0.10
C GLY A 4 -14.67 26.57 0.39
N HIS A 5 -14.95 26.58 1.65
CA HIS A 5 -15.95 27.44 2.28
C HIS A 5 -15.32 28.21 3.43
N LEU A 6 -15.74 29.47 3.60
CA LEU A 6 -15.37 30.32 4.71
C LEU A 6 -16.60 30.64 5.51
N PHE A 7 -16.55 30.44 6.81
CA PHE A 7 -17.65 30.80 7.72
C PHE A 7 -17.16 31.80 8.78
N LEU A 8 -18.01 32.70 9.16
CA LEU A 8 -17.84 33.60 10.30
C LEU A 8 -18.99 33.37 11.30
N ASP A 9 -18.66 32.91 12.50
CA ASP A 9 -19.62 32.56 13.54
C ASP A 9 -20.72 31.59 13.05
N GLY A 10 -20.33 30.57 12.24
CA GLY A 10 -21.20 29.54 11.68
C GLY A 10 -22.07 30.01 10.51
N LYS A 11 -21.86 31.21 9.98
CA LYS A 11 -22.53 31.70 8.78
C LYS A 11 -21.54 31.73 7.61
N GLU A 12 -21.91 31.14 6.52
CA GLU A 12 -21.09 31.15 5.31
C GLU A 12 -20.92 32.56 4.78
N ALA A 13 -19.67 32.96 4.53
CA ALA A 13 -19.37 34.26 3.99
C ALA A 13 -19.63 34.28 2.48
N ASP A 14 -20.35 35.28 2.01
CA ASP A 14 -20.63 35.52 0.57
C ASP A 14 -19.35 35.98 -0.14
N THR A 15 -18.41 35.05 -0.34
CA THR A 15 -17.11 35.39 -0.94
C THR A 15 -16.79 34.41 -2.03
N PRO A 16 -16.65 34.89 -3.28
CA PRO A 16 -16.28 34.04 -4.38
C PRO A 16 -14.84 33.53 -4.20
N LEU A 17 -14.69 32.20 -4.21
CA LEU A 17 -13.40 31.56 -4.33
C LEU A 17 -12.92 31.66 -5.77
N GLU A 18 -11.77 32.26 -5.98
CA GLU A 18 -11.13 32.26 -7.29
C GLU A 18 -10.48 30.89 -7.53
N ASN A 19 -10.77 30.28 -8.66
CA ASN A 19 -10.09 29.05 -9.08
C ASN A 19 -8.80 29.43 -9.82
N GLN A 20 -7.67 29.24 -9.18
CA GLN A 20 -6.35 29.42 -9.77
C GLN A 20 -5.66 28.05 -9.91
N ASN A 21 -5.51 27.57 -11.13
CA ASN A 21 -4.79 26.33 -11.45
C ASN A 21 -5.31 25.06 -10.70
N GLY A 22 -6.63 24.93 -10.55
CA GLY A 22 -7.24 23.80 -9.84
C GLY A 22 -7.26 23.95 -8.31
N GLN A 23 -6.80 25.07 -7.79
CA GLN A 23 -6.87 25.43 -6.38
C GLN A 23 -7.97 26.49 -6.17
N ALA A 24 -8.79 26.32 -5.14
CA ALA A 24 -9.69 27.35 -4.68
C ALA A 24 -8.91 28.30 -3.77
N VAL A 25 -8.64 29.51 -4.25
CA VAL A 25 -7.89 30.53 -3.50
C VAL A 25 -8.82 31.62 -3.04
N TYR A 26 -8.70 31.98 -1.77
CA TYR A 26 -9.40 33.08 -1.15
C TYR A 26 -8.39 34.04 -0.51
N SER A 27 -8.54 35.33 -0.77
CA SER A 27 -7.79 36.39 -0.11
C SER A 27 -8.71 37.58 0.15
N SER A 28 -8.89 37.95 1.41
CA SER A 28 -9.68 39.11 1.80
C SER A 28 -9.14 39.74 3.06
N ALA A 29 -9.37 41.05 3.20
CA ALA A 29 -9.18 41.76 4.46
C ALA A 29 -10.53 41.89 5.17
N MET A 30 -10.58 41.48 6.44
CA MET A 30 -11.79 41.58 7.27
C MET A 30 -11.45 42.06 8.67
N THR A 31 -12.40 42.70 9.30
CA THR A 31 -12.30 43.15 10.71
C THR A 31 -12.99 42.13 11.60
N LEU A 32 -12.22 41.46 12.45
CA LEU A 32 -12.74 40.48 13.40
C LEU A 32 -12.85 41.13 14.81
N GLN A 33 -13.92 40.83 15.50
CA GLN A 33 -14.11 41.21 16.91
C GLN A 33 -13.58 40.09 17.81
N LYS A 34 -13.17 40.43 19.01
CA LYS A 34 -12.74 39.45 20.00
C LYS A 34 -13.85 38.45 20.31
N GLY A 35 -13.55 37.17 20.12
CA GLY A 35 -14.47 36.05 20.36
C GLY A 35 -15.17 35.54 19.12
N GLN A 36 -15.02 36.18 17.97
CA GLN A 36 -15.53 35.64 16.72
C GLN A 36 -14.68 34.44 16.26
N ILE A 37 -15.36 33.50 15.64
CA ILE A 37 -14.77 32.27 15.11
C ILE A 37 -14.76 32.35 13.58
N LEU A 38 -13.62 32.04 12.99
CA LEU A 38 -13.45 31.95 11.55
C LEU A 38 -13.16 30.50 11.20
N ASP A 39 -14.08 29.88 10.44
CA ASP A 39 -13.95 28.48 10.02
C ASP A 39 -13.61 28.40 8.54
N PHE A 40 -12.61 27.57 8.24
CA PHE A 40 -12.25 27.19 6.89
C PHE A 40 -12.69 25.74 6.67
N ALA A 41 -13.58 25.51 5.73
CA ALA A 41 -14.12 24.17 5.49
C ALA A 41 -13.98 23.75 4.04
N SER A 42 -13.97 22.45 3.83
CA SER A 42 -14.05 21.83 2.51
C SER A 42 -15.22 20.86 2.48
N SER A 43 -15.97 20.91 1.39
CA SER A 43 -17.12 20.01 1.16
C SER A 43 -16.74 18.71 0.45
N HIS A 44 -15.44 18.46 0.21
CA HIS A 44 -15.01 17.30 -0.55
C HIS A 44 -14.52 16.17 0.35
N VAL A 45 -14.94 14.95 0.03
CA VAL A 45 -14.40 13.72 0.63
C VAL A 45 -13.27 13.24 -0.27
N GLY A 46 -12.04 13.36 0.18
CA GLY A 46 -10.83 12.97 -0.55
C GLY A 46 -9.61 13.78 -0.12
N ASP A 47 -8.44 13.49 -0.68
CA ASP A 47 -7.18 14.16 -0.36
C ASP A 47 -7.23 15.64 -0.74
N MET A 48 -7.57 16.47 0.23
CA MET A 48 -7.56 17.92 0.08
C MET A 48 -6.56 18.53 1.05
N MET A 49 -5.67 19.35 0.54
CA MET A 49 -4.78 20.15 1.35
C MET A 49 -5.47 21.50 1.64
N LEU A 50 -5.85 21.74 2.88
CA LEU A 50 -6.30 23.04 3.34
C LEU A 50 -5.08 23.88 3.78
N MET A 51 -4.86 24.99 3.10
CA MET A 51 -3.86 25.98 3.49
C MET A 51 -4.58 27.24 3.95
N ALA A 52 -4.43 27.59 5.22
CA ALA A 52 -4.99 28.81 5.77
C ALA A 52 -3.91 29.66 6.43
N LYS A 53 -3.93 30.96 6.16
CA LYS A 53 -2.99 31.92 6.73
C LYS A 53 -3.69 33.21 7.09
N ILE A 54 -3.54 33.61 8.32
CA ILE A 54 -4.09 34.87 8.84
C ILE A 54 -2.92 35.80 9.12
N ILE A 55 -2.99 37.02 8.60
CA ILE A 55 -1.99 38.07 8.84
C ILE A 55 -2.70 39.23 9.53
N SER A 56 -2.31 39.54 10.76
CA SER A 56 -2.86 40.67 11.48
C SER A 56 -2.31 42.01 10.95
N GLU A 57 -3.02 43.11 11.15
CA GLU A 57 -2.52 44.46 10.84
C GLU A 57 -1.13 44.79 11.43
N LYS A 58 -0.80 44.16 12.56
CA LYS A 58 0.49 44.32 13.24
C LYS A 58 1.56 43.37 12.73
N GLY A 59 1.28 42.63 11.67
CA GLY A 59 2.24 41.70 11.01
C GLY A 59 2.38 40.34 11.74
N ALA A 60 1.57 40.01 12.75
CA ALA A 60 1.56 38.64 13.28
C ALA A 60 0.96 37.69 12.26
N VAL A 61 1.61 36.56 12.05
CA VAL A 61 1.23 35.55 11.08
C VAL A 61 0.82 34.28 11.82
N TYR A 62 -0.38 33.79 11.53
CA TYR A 62 -0.90 32.51 11.97
C TYR A 62 -1.05 31.64 10.74
N ASP A 63 -0.32 30.53 10.65
CA ASP A 63 -0.20 29.68 9.46
C ASP A 63 -0.54 28.24 9.84
N VAL A 64 -1.66 27.72 9.34
CA VAL A 64 -2.13 26.40 9.69
C VAL A 64 -1.09 25.32 9.38
N SER A 65 -0.31 25.49 8.34
CA SER A 65 0.72 24.51 7.94
C SER A 65 1.90 24.42 8.92
N LYS A 66 2.05 25.42 9.79
CA LYS A 66 3.17 25.50 10.76
C LYS A 66 2.68 25.39 12.21
N ASP A 67 1.50 25.92 12.47
CA ASP A 67 1.00 26.10 13.83
C ASP A 67 0.11 24.96 14.27
N LEU A 68 -0.51 24.25 13.30
CA LEU A 68 -1.36 23.11 13.59
C LEU A 68 -0.54 21.88 13.88
N THR A 69 -0.91 21.14 14.91
CA THR A 69 -0.33 19.84 15.26
C THR A 69 -1.42 18.84 15.56
N VAL A 70 -1.19 17.58 15.21
CA VAL A 70 -2.10 16.47 15.51
C VAL A 70 -1.99 15.99 16.96
N GLU A 71 -0.94 16.36 17.65
CA GLU A 71 -0.70 15.97 19.04
C GLU A 71 -1.62 16.68 20.03
N ARG A 72 -2.16 17.81 19.63
CA ARG A 72 -3.00 18.67 20.49
C ARG A 72 -4.03 19.44 19.68
N ASN A 73 -5.30 19.36 20.07
CA ASN A 73 -6.39 20.15 19.53
C ASN A 73 -7.20 20.83 20.67
N PRO A 74 -7.29 22.14 20.75
CA PRO A 74 -6.73 23.12 19.81
C PRO A 74 -5.21 23.28 19.91
N ALA A 75 -4.58 23.66 18.79
CA ALA A 75 -3.17 23.98 18.67
C ALA A 75 -3.00 25.49 18.49
N GLY A 76 -2.74 26.20 19.58
CA GLY A 76 -2.73 27.67 19.59
C GLY A 76 -4.10 28.26 19.19
N PRO A 77 -4.15 29.10 18.14
CA PRO A 77 -5.41 29.65 17.63
C PRO A 77 -6.18 28.72 16.73
N TRP A 78 -5.61 27.58 16.35
CA TRP A 78 -6.17 26.62 15.40
C TRP A 78 -6.90 25.48 16.11
N CYS A 79 -8.06 25.11 15.59
CA CYS A 79 -8.82 23.96 16.04
C CYS A 79 -9.34 23.18 14.83
N LEU A 80 -9.13 21.87 14.84
CA LEU A 80 -9.70 20.97 13.83
C LEU A 80 -11.04 20.43 14.30
N GLY A 81 -11.99 20.31 13.38
CA GLY A 81 -13.30 19.79 13.67
C GLY A 81 -14.16 19.61 12.42
N ALA A 82 -15.40 19.23 12.63
CA ALA A 82 -16.42 19.15 11.59
C ALA A 82 -17.44 20.27 11.74
N LEU A 83 -17.87 20.83 10.62
CA LEU A 83 -19.05 21.70 10.56
C LEU A 83 -20.29 20.84 10.34
N ILE A 84 -21.24 20.92 11.25
CA ILE A 84 -22.49 20.15 11.21
C ILE A 84 -23.65 21.11 10.98
N PRO A 85 -24.52 20.88 9.97
CA PRO A 85 -25.68 21.75 9.74
C PRO A 85 -26.66 21.64 10.90
N LYS A 86 -27.12 22.77 11.42
CA LYS A 86 -28.18 22.80 12.42
C LYS A 86 -29.51 22.43 11.75
N SER A 87 -30.21 21.47 12.31
CA SER A 87 -31.39 20.83 11.75
C SER A 87 -32.59 21.72 11.36
N SER A 88 -32.52 23.02 11.66
CA SER A 88 -33.62 23.97 11.42
C SER A 88 -33.19 25.34 10.90
N SER A 89 -31.95 25.56 10.54
CA SER A 89 -31.44 26.85 10.10
C SER A 89 -30.38 26.71 9.00
N SER A 90 -30.04 27.79 8.34
CA SER A 90 -28.87 27.86 7.43
C SER A 90 -27.53 28.00 8.17
N GLU A 91 -27.52 27.78 9.46
CA GLU A 91 -26.33 27.91 10.30
C GLU A 91 -25.66 26.56 10.49
N TRP A 92 -24.34 26.59 10.65
CA TRP A 92 -23.51 25.46 10.94
C TRP A 92 -22.94 25.54 12.33
N GLU A 93 -22.78 24.43 13.00
CA GLU A 93 -22.13 24.29 14.27
C GLU A 93 -20.79 23.60 14.12
N PHE A 94 -19.75 24.22 14.67
CA PHE A 94 -18.43 23.62 14.69
C PHE A 94 -18.32 22.63 15.85
N ASN A 95 -17.98 21.41 15.52
CA ASN A 95 -17.72 20.35 16.48
C ASN A 95 -16.22 20.02 16.46
N ALA A 96 -15.49 20.41 17.49
CA ALA A 96 -14.08 20.18 17.61
C ALA A 96 -13.78 18.69 17.74
N TYR A 97 -12.79 18.21 16.99
CA TYR A 97 -12.28 16.86 17.21
C TYR A 97 -11.49 16.80 18.52
N ASN A 98 -11.66 15.71 19.26
CA ASN A 98 -10.77 15.40 20.36
C ASN A 98 -9.37 15.09 19.81
N SER A 99 -8.33 15.28 20.61
CA SER A 99 -6.96 15.00 20.18
C SER A 99 -6.73 13.55 19.74
N GLY A 100 -7.52 12.60 20.25
CA GLY A 100 -7.54 11.22 19.81
C GLY A 100 -8.29 10.97 18.49
N GLN A 101 -9.06 11.96 18.01
CA GLN A 101 -9.77 11.89 16.74
C GLN A 101 -9.02 12.58 15.59
N ILE A 102 -7.90 13.19 15.89
CA ILE A 102 -7.08 13.81 14.86
C ILE A 102 -6.13 12.77 14.33
N TYR A 103 -6.31 12.53 13.12
CA TYR A 103 -5.74 11.46 12.40
C TYR A 103 -4.30 11.51 12.21
N GLY A 104 -3.88 10.29 12.45
CA GLY A 104 -2.58 9.81 12.18
C GLY A 104 -2.05 10.28 10.87
N GLN A 105 -0.83 10.34 10.88
CA GLN A 105 0.06 10.81 9.84
C GLN A 105 0.22 9.83 8.72
N ASP A 106 -0.46 8.70 8.81
CA ASP A 106 -0.31 7.66 7.82
C ASP A 106 -1.40 7.74 6.79
N ASP A 107 -0.96 7.72 5.67
CA ASP A 107 -1.47 7.84 4.34
C ASP A 107 -2.89 7.38 4.09
N SER A 108 -3.48 6.63 4.93
CA SER A 108 -4.79 6.06 4.72
C SER A 108 -5.58 5.96 6.00
N ASP A 109 -4.92 6.33 7.05
CA ASP A 109 -5.49 6.11 8.34
C ASP A 109 -6.38 7.25 8.72
N SER A 110 -7.54 7.11 8.23
CA SER A 110 -8.59 7.78 8.93
C SER A 110 -8.56 7.26 10.35
N ILE A 111 -8.74 8.03 11.33
CA ILE A 111 -8.98 7.69 12.63
C ILE A 111 -10.19 7.03 12.73
N GLY A 112 -10.04 5.88 12.78
CA GLY A 112 -11.12 5.15 13.07
C GLY A 112 -11.39 5.14 14.55
N SER A 113 -12.30 5.75 15.01
CA SER A 113 -13.05 5.02 16.00
C SER A 113 -13.61 3.82 15.25
N ILE A 114 -13.36 2.62 15.70
CA ILE A 114 -13.94 1.37 15.24
C ILE A 114 -15.41 1.44 15.04
N SER A 115 -15.94 2.38 15.45
CA SER A 115 -17.33 2.51 15.57
C SER A 115 -17.65 3.85 15.11
N ASN A 116 -18.81 3.95 14.79
CA ASN A 116 -19.52 5.19 14.74
C ASN A 116 -18.92 6.26 15.63
N PRO A 117 -18.89 7.50 15.15
CA PRO A 117 -18.67 8.64 16.01
C PRO A 117 -19.53 8.50 17.28
N GLY A 118 -18.90 8.41 18.42
CA GLY A 118 -19.57 8.29 19.71
C GLY A 118 -19.32 6.99 20.48
N SER A 119 -18.65 6.00 19.93
CA SER A 119 -18.21 4.89 20.71
C SER A 119 -16.77 5.06 21.19
N LEU A 120 -16.55 6.05 22.01
CA LEU A 120 -15.29 6.30 22.71
C LEU A 120 -14.83 5.12 23.61
N VAL A 121 -15.68 4.10 23.76
CA VAL A 121 -15.43 2.94 24.61
C VAL A 121 -14.16 2.18 24.19
N TRP A 122 -13.81 2.22 22.93
CA TRP A 122 -12.69 1.46 22.35
C TRP A 122 -11.40 2.27 22.18
N GLU A 123 -11.44 3.60 22.25
CA GLU A 123 -10.28 4.48 22.02
C GLU A 123 -9.04 4.15 22.86
N ASN A 124 -9.26 3.69 24.08
CA ASN A 124 -8.17 3.34 24.98
C ASN A 124 -7.84 1.84 25.03
N VAL A 125 -8.60 1.02 24.32
CA VAL A 125 -8.49 -0.43 24.40
C VAL A 125 -7.84 -1.00 23.16
N LEU A 126 -8.08 -0.36 22.01
CA LEU A 126 -7.79 -0.94 20.71
C LEU A 126 -7.58 0.21 19.71
N GLU A 127 -6.65 0.00 18.78
CA GLU A 127 -6.39 0.90 17.65
C GLU A 127 -7.03 0.31 16.41
N ASP A 128 -7.95 1.05 15.77
CA ASP A 128 -8.59 0.65 14.52
C ASP A 128 -8.10 1.53 13.38
N ARG A 129 -7.61 0.92 12.30
CA ARG A 129 -7.11 1.64 11.15
C ARG A 129 -7.28 0.86 9.84
N HIS A 130 -7.15 1.58 8.72
CA HIS A 130 -7.26 1.10 7.35
C HIS A 130 -5.90 1.23 6.63
N PRO A 131 -4.89 0.43 6.93
CA PRO A 131 -3.57 0.59 6.37
C PRO A 131 -3.51 -0.02 4.96
N TYR A 132 -4.17 0.62 4.01
CA TYR A 132 -4.05 0.26 2.60
C TYR A 132 -2.63 0.51 2.12
N GLN A 133 -1.98 -0.55 1.72
CA GLN A 133 -0.60 -0.50 1.27
C GLN A 133 -0.51 -0.45 -0.24
N ARG A 134 0.45 0.31 -0.74
CA ARG A 134 0.77 0.34 -2.17
C ARG A 134 1.33 -1.00 -2.63
N THR A 135 1.19 -1.29 -3.91
CA THR A 135 1.82 -2.44 -4.56
C THR A 135 2.99 -1.97 -5.44
N PRO A 136 4.08 -2.71 -5.49
CA PRO A 136 4.36 -3.97 -4.81
C PRO A 136 4.63 -3.80 -3.31
N HIS A 137 4.34 -4.85 -2.52
CA HIS A 137 4.68 -4.89 -1.10
C HIS A 137 6.19 -5.02 -0.95
N THR A 138 6.85 -3.90 -0.66
CA THR A 138 8.29 -3.82 -0.41
C THR A 138 8.65 -4.32 0.98
N ALA A 139 9.95 -4.51 1.25
CA ALA A 139 10.44 -4.86 2.57
C ALA A 139 9.99 -3.84 3.64
N SER A 140 9.93 -2.55 3.31
CA SER A 140 9.45 -1.49 4.21
C SER A 140 7.96 -1.67 4.55
N ILE A 141 7.12 -1.95 3.55
CA ILE A 141 5.68 -2.21 3.77
C ILE A 141 5.48 -3.45 4.64
N ILE A 142 6.19 -4.54 4.34
CA ILE A 142 6.16 -5.76 5.15
C ILE A 142 6.59 -5.47 6.59
N HIS A 143 7.66 -4.70 6.79
CA HIS A 143 8.10 -4.30 8.12
C HIS A 143 7.03 -3.47 8.85
N THR A 144 6.41 -2.50 8.18
CA THR A 144 5.31 -1.70 8.76
C THR A 144 4.19 -2.59 9.24
N LEU A 145 3.65 -3.49 8.39
CA LEU A 145 2.57 -4.41 8.79
C LEU A 145 2.96 -5.32 9.97
N ARG A 146 4.22 -5.75 10.03
CA ARG A 146 4.73 -6.59 11.12
C ARG A 146 4.89 -5.86 12.46
N THR A 147 4.88 -4.53 12.47
CA THR A 147 5.17 -3.69 13.64
C THR A 147 4.01 -2.79 14.08
N LEU A 148 2.83 -2.91 13.43
CA LEU A 148 1.63 -2.17 13.82
C LEU A 148 1.16 -2.55 15.22
N GLY A 149 0.63 -1.56 15.95
CA GLY A 149 0.09 -1.73 17.28
C GLY A 149 1.15 -1.98 18.37
N ASN A 150 0.69 -2.22 19.56
CA ASN A 150 1.53 -2.59 20.71
C ASN A 150 0.70 -3.39 21.72
N PRO A 151 1.32 -4.04 22.73
CA PRO A 151 0.60 -4.86 23.69
C PRO A 151 -0.42 -4.12 24.56
N VAL A 152 -0.20 -2.82 24.80
CA VAL A 152 -1.11 -2.00 25.61
C VAL A 152 -2.32 -1.55 24.80
N ARG A 153 -2.10 -1.28 23.52
CA ARG A 153 -3.13 -0.89 22.58
C ARG A 153 -3.00 -1.75 21.32
N PRO A 154 -3.58 -2.94 21.30
CA PRO A 154 -3.53 -3.84 20.18
C PRO A 154 -4.28 -3.26 18.97
N TYR A 155 -3.94 -3.74 17.79
CA TYR A 155 -4.41 -3.21 16.52
C TYR A 155 -5.55 -4.06 15.94
N PHE A 156 -6.62 -3.41 15.56
CA PHE A 156 -7.67 -4.00 14.72
C PHE A 156 -7.64 -3.34 13.36
N MET A 157 -7.48 -4.14 12.33
CA MET A 157 -7.42 -3.70 10.95
C MET A 157 -8.79 -3.88 10.32
N SER A 158 -9.66 -2.88 10.43
CA SER A 158 -11.05 -3.00 9.97
C SER A 158 -11.19 -2.97 8.45
N GLU A 159 -10.18 -2.46 7.74
CA GLU A 159 -10.06 -2.58 6.30
C GLU A 159 -8.62 -2.84 5.87
N TYR A 160 -8.45 -3.82 5.01
CA TYR A 160 -7.22 -4.13 4.30
C TYR A 160 -7.54 -4.73 2.93
N GLY A 161 -6.90 -4.25 1.90
CA GLY A 161 -7.16 -4.78 0.56
C GLY A 161 -6.01 -4.49 -0.41
N VAL A 162 -5.98 -5.30 -1.44
CA VAL A 162 -5.18 -5.11 -2.65
C VAL A 162 -6.09 -5.42 -3.83
N GLY A 163 -6.21 -4.48 -4.76
CA GLY A 163 -7.04 -4.62 -5.94
C GLY A 163 -6.31 -5.22 -7.14
N SER A 164 -7.09 -5.73 -8.10
CA SER A 164 -6.66 -6.01 -9.45
C SER A 164 -7.20 -4.93 -10.41
N ALA A 165 -6.81 -4.97 -11.69
CA ALA A 165 -7.59 -4.28 -12.70
C ALA A 165 -8.95 -4.99 -12.87
N VAL A 166 -10.02 -4.22 -13.11
CA VAL A 166 -11.31 -4.77 -13.50
C VAL A 166 -11.18 -5.39 -14.88
N ASP A 167 -11.58 -6.64 -15.04
CA ASP A 167 -11.58 -7.32 -16.34
C ASP A 167 -12.72 -6.78 -17.21
N LEU A 168 -12.45 -5.67 -17.89
CA LEU A 168 -13.42 -4.96 -18.71
C LEU A 168 -13.96 -5.83 -19.83
N VAL A 169 -13.12 -6.67 -20.45
CA VAL A 169 -13.52 -7.59 -21.53
C VAL A 169 -14.57 -8.58 -21.02
N ARG A 170 -14.34 -9.16 -19.86
CA ARG A 170 -15.25 -10.12 -19.23
C ARG A 170 -16.55 -9.45 -18.81
N VAL A 171 -16.48 -8.26 -18.22
CA VAL A 171 -17.65 -7.48 -17.79
C VAL A 171 -18.57 -7.17 -18.99
N ILE A 172 -18.01 -6.65 -20.09
CA ILE A 172 -18.80 -6.32 -21.28
C ILE A 172 -19.43 -7.57 -21.88
N ARG A 173 -18.68 -8.67 -22.00
CA ARG A 173 -19.20 -9.95 -22.47
C ARG A 173 -20.41 -10.44 -21.66
N HIS A 174 -20.42 -10.24 -20.35
CA HIS A 174 -21.59 -10.56 -19.51
C HIS A 174 -22.79 -9.71 -19.84
N TYR A 175 -22.62 -8.39 -20.00
CA TYR A 175 -23.73 -7.51 -20.41
C TYR A 175 -24.29 -7.86 -21.79
N GLU A 176 -23.43 -8.28 -22.71
CA GLU A 176 -23.86 -8.77 -24.05
C GLU A 176 -24.69 -10.05 -23.94
N GLN A 177 -24.21 -11.04 -23.19
CA GLN A 177 -24.93 -12.29 -22.95
C GLN A 177 -26.30 -12.07 -22.30
N LEU A 178 -26.41 -11.07 -21.44
CA LEU A 178 -27.68 -10.70 -20.80
C LEU A 178 -28.58 -9.81 -21.68
N GLY A 179 -28.10 -9.35 -22.83
CA GLY A 179 -28.82 -8.38 -23.68
C GLY A 179 -29.03 -7.03 -23.01
N LYS A 180 -28.08 -6.60 -22.11
CA LYS A 180 -28.20 -5.40 -21.30
C LYS A 180 -27.14 -4.34 -21.61
N GLN A 181 -26.66 -4.28 -22.85
CA GLN A 181 -25.62 -3.33 -23.29
C GLN A 181 -26.02 -1.85 -23.12
N LYS A 182 -27.33 -1.57 -23.00
CA LYS A 182 -27.85 -0.21 -22.78
C LYS A 182 -28.05 0.17 -21.31
N ALA A 183 -27.70 -0.71 -20.39
CA ALA A 183 -27.68 -0.35 -18.98
C ALA A 183 -26.61 0.75 -18.75
N LEU A 184 -26.86 1.65 -17.82
CA LEU A 184 -25.91 2.77 -17.54
C LEU A 184 -24.53 2.25 -17.18
N ASP A 185 -24.45 1.21 -16.35
CA ASP A 185 -23.19 0.59 -15.96
C ASP A 185 -22.47 -0.05 -17.16
N ALA A 186 -23.23 -0.75 -18.03
CA ALA A 186 -22.68 -1.35 -19.24
C ALA A 186 -22.06 -0.29 -20.16
N MET A 187 -22.75 0.83 -20.35
CA MET A 187 -22.24 1.95 -21.16
C MET A 187 -20.98 2.57 -20.53
N ALA A 188 -20.91 2.69 -19.20
CA ALA A 188 -19.75 3.20 -18.51
C ALA A 188 -18.54 2.24 -18.64
N TYR A 189 -18.76 0.94 -18.50
CA TYR A 189 -17.70 -0.06 -18.71
C TYR A 189 -17.26 -0.12 -20.18
N GLN A 190 -18.19 -0.01 -21.13
CA GLN A 190 -17.84 0.05 -22.54
C GLN A 190 -16.94 1.24 -22.86
N ALA A 191 -17.29 2.44 -22.38
CA ALA A 191 -16.45 3.62 -22.58
C ALA A 191 -15.03 3.44 -21.99
N ARG A 192 -14.89 2.69 -20.89
CA ARG A 192 -13.59 2.34 -20.32
C ARG A 192 -12.84 1.31 -21.16
N LEU A 193 -13.54 0.32 -21.68
CA LEU A 193 -12.95 -0.68 -22.57
C LEU A 193 -12.45 -0.02 -23.86
N ASP A 194 -13.25 0.86 -24.48
CA ASP A 194 -12.85 1.59 -25.70
C ASP A 194 -11.57 2.41 -25.47
N LEU A 195 -11.45 3.03 -24.29
CA LEU A 195 -10.27 3.78 -23.89
C LEU A 195 -9.05 2.85 -23.69
N PHE A 196 -9.26 1.74 -23.00
CA PHE A 196 -8.22 0.73 -22.76
C PHE A 196 -7.73 0.13 -24.09
N GLU A 197 -8.61 -0.21 -25.01
CA GLU A 197 -8.23 -0.78 -26.31
C GLU A 197 -7.47 0.23 -27.18
N ARG A 198 -7.89 1.49 -27.15
CA ARG A 198 -7.13 2.56 -27.81
C ARG A 198 -5.72 2.67 -27.26
N ASP A 199 -5.56 2.70 -25.95
CA ASP A 199 -4.27 2.83 -25.31
C ASP A 199 -3.44 1.56 -25.48
N TRP A 200 -4.08 0.38 -25.51
CA TRP A 200 -3.46 -0.90 -25.83
C TRP A 200 -2.76 -0.87 -27.19
N GLN A 201 -3.47 -0.42 -28.22
CA GLN A 201 -2.93 -0.28 -29.57
C GLN A 201 -1.83 0.79 -29.64
N GLN A 202 -2.08 1.94 -29.03
CA GLN A 202 -1.14 3.07 -29.05
C GLN A 202 0.21 2.72 -28.42
N TRP A 203 0.22 1.91 -27.40
CA TRP A 203 1.40 1.58 -26.61
C TRP A 203 1.97 0.18 -26.92
N HIS A 204 1.44 -0.48 -27.93
CA HIS A 204 1.88 -1.81 -28.36
C HIS A 204 1.90 -2.82 -27.20
N MET A 205 0.85 -2.82 -26.40
CA MET A 205 0.75 -3.69 -25.22
C MET A 205 0.68 -5.18 -25.59
N GLU A 206 0.26 -5.50 -26.82
CA GLU A 206 0.28 -6.87 -27.37
C GLU A 206 1.67 -7.48 -27.42
N ASP A 207 2.73 -6.67 -27.58
CA ASP A 207 4.12 -7.15 -27.58
C ASP A 207 4.53 -7.72 -26.20
N LEU A 208 3.88 -7.26 -25.13
CA LEU A 208 4.15 -7.68 -23.75
C LEU A 208 3.18 -8.73 -23.24
N PHE A 209 1.90 -8.55 -23.50
CA PHE A 209 0.84 -9.37 -22.90
C PHE A 209 0.11 -10.27 -23.89
N GLY A 210 0.31 -10.10 -25.18
CA GLY A 210 -0.37 -10.83 -26.23
C GLY A 210 -1.84 -10.45 -26.35
N THR A 211 -2.64 -10.59 -25.28
CA THR A 211 -4.07 -10.24 -25.28
C THR A 211 -4.49 -9.47 -24.02
N PRO A 212 -5.56 -8.64 -24.10
CA PRO A 212 -6.17 -7.99 -22.95
C PRO A 212 -6.57 -8.96 -21.83
N GLU A 213 -7.13 -10.12 -22.17
CA GLU A 213 -7.52 -11.13 -21.18
C GLU A 213 -6.31 -11.65 -20.40
N PHE A 214 -5.15 -11.83 -21.07
CA PHE A 214 -3.94 -12.23 -20.37
C PHE A 214 -3.44 -11.15 -19.42
N TYR A 215 -3.50 -9.87 -19.81
CA TYR A 215 -3.20 -8.74 -18.93
C TYR A 215 -4.06 -8.75 -17.66
N PHE A 216 -5.39 -8.88 -17.81
CA PHE A 216 -6.30 -8.95 -16.66
C PHE A 216 -6.02 -10.17 -15.77
N LYS A 217 -5.71 -11.31 -16.39
CA LYS A 217 -5.29 -12.51 -15.65
C LYS A 217 -4.00 -12.27 -14.84
N GLN A 218 -3.00 -11.58 -15.41
CA GLN A 218 -1.78 -11.23 -14.69
C GLN A 218 -2.03 -10.26 -13.55
N SER A 219 -2.90 -9.27 -13.77
CA SER A 219 -3.32 -8.31 -12.72
C SER A 219 -3.99 -9.03 -11.54
N LEU A 220 -4.85 -10.00 -11.83
CA LEU A 220 -5.48 -10.82 -10.79
C LEU A 220 -4.50 -11.70 -10.04
N ALA A 221 -3.55 -12.33 -10.76
CA ALA A 221 -2.50 -13.13 -10.13
C ALA A 221 -1.60 -12.29 -9.21
N LYS A 222 -1.27 -11.05 -9.64
CA LYS A 222 -0.55 -10.08 -8.82
C LYS A 222 -1.33 -9.75 -7.54
N MET A 223 -2.62 -9.42 -7.66
CA MET A 223 -3.47 -9.15 -6.49
C MET A 223 -3.45 -10.30 -5.48
N ALA A 224 -3.61 -11.53 -5.94
CA ALA A 224 -3.60 -12.70 -5.08
C ALA A 224 -2.25 -12.87 -4.34
N ALA A 225 -1.14 -12.70 -5.06
CA ALA A 225 0.21 -12.79 -4.48
C ALA A 225 0.47 -11.69 -3.45
N GLU A 226 0.12 -10.44 -3.75
CA GLU A 226 0.29 -9.31 -2.85
C GLU A 226 -0.59 -9.45 -1.59
N ARG A 227 -1.83 -9.93 -1.72
CA ARG A 227 -2.69 -10.25 -0.58
C ARG A 227 -2.06 -11.28 0.33
N LEU A 228 -1.51 -12.35 -0.24
CA LEU A 228 -0.87 -13.38 0.55
C LEU A 228 0.38 -12.86 1.27
N LEU A 229 1.19 -12.02 0.62
CA LEU A 229 2.32 -11.34 1.27
C LEU A 229 1.89 -10.46 2.44
N GLY A 230 0.85 -9.65 2.24
CA GLY A 230 0.32 -8.81 3.31
C GLY A 230 -0.27 -9.63 4.46
N LEU A 231 -1.06 -10.65 4.16
CA LEU A 231 -1.58 -11.56 5.19
C LEU A 231 -0.47 -12.29 5.93
N ASN A 232 0.61 -12.66 5.25
CA ASN A 232 1.79 -13.24 5.87
C ASN A 232 2.39 -12.28 6.93
N ALA A 233 2.52 -10.99 6.60
CA ALA A 233 3.02 -9.98 7.52
C ALA A 233 2.04 -9.70 8.67
N ILE A 234 0.75 -9.51 8.37
CA ILE A 234 -0.32 -9.29 9.35
C ILE A 234 -0.38 -10.43 10.37
N ARG A 235 -0.42 -11.67 9.89
CA ARG A 235 -0.52 -12.87 10.71
C ARG A 235 0.72 -13.14 11.56
N SER A 236 1.88 -12.59 11.17
CA SER A 236 3.10 -12.69 11.97
C SER A 236 3.17 -11.69 13.13
N ASN A 237 2.29 -10.68 13.16
CA ASN A 237 2.29 -9.63 14.16
C ASN A 237 1.35 -9.99 15.33
N PRO A 238 1.88 -10.28 16.53
CA PRO A 238 1.05 -10.65 17.69
C PRO A 238 0.18 -9.50 18.21
N ASN A 239 0.45 -8.27 17.81
CA ASN A 239 -0.32 -7.10 18.23
C ASN A 239 -1.57 -6.86 17.37
N ILE A 240 -1.68 -7.52 16.22
CA ILE A 240 -2.90 -7.46 15.38
C ILE A 240 -3.85 -8.56 15.87
N ILE A 241 -4.93 -8.13 16.53
CA ILE A 241 -5.91 -9.03 17.15
C ILE A 241 -7.11 -9.32 16.27
N GLY A 242 -7.24 -8.63 15.14
CA GLY A 242 -8.29 -8.86 14.15
C GLY A 242 -8.06 -8.05 12.90
N TYR A 243 -8.61 -8.55 11.81
CA TYR A 243 -8.55 -7.87 10.51
C TYR A 243 -9.76 -8.25 9.65
N SER A 244 -10.13 -7.33 8.76
CA SER A 244 -11.18 -7.50 7.77
C SER A 244 -10.63 -7.17 6.38
N MET A 245 -10.98 -7.99 5.39
CA MET A 245 -10.64 -7.70 4.00
C MET A 245 -11.69 -6.80 3.38
N SER A 246 -11.24 -5.76 2.69
CA SER A 246 -12.12 -4.88 1.94
C SER A 246 -12.72 -5.59 0.75
N SER A 247 -13.99 -5.30 0.49
CA SER A 247 -14.74 -5.69 -0.69
C SER A 247 -14.92 -7.20 -0.91
N THR A 248 -16.12 -7.69 -0.65
CA THR A 248 -16.52 -9.05 -1.05
C THR A 248 -16.73 -9.13 -2.57
N VAL A 249 -17.31 -8.10 -3.16
CA VAL A 249 -17.66 -8.03 -4.59
C VAL A 249 -17.03 -6.78 -5.20
N ASP A 250 -16.52 -6.91 -6.43
CA ASP A 250 -16.06 -5.75 -7.19
C ASP A 250 -17.18 -4.71 -7.37
N GLN A 251 -16.85 -3.44 -7.18
CA GLN A 251 -17.81 -2.34 -7.29
C GLN A 251 -17.26 -1.25 -8.21
N GLY A 252 -17.97 -0.98 -9.30
CA GLY A 252 -17.52 0.01 -10.27
C GLY A 252 -16.13 -0.31 -10.80
N LEU A 253 -15.18 0.57 -10.57
CA LEU A 253 -13.78 0.38 -10.95
C LEU A 253 -12.88 -0.14 -9.81
N SER A 254 -13.43 -0.37 -8.63
CA SER A 254 -12.73 -1.04 -7.54
C SER A 254 -12.79 -2.56 -7.75
N ALA A 255 -11.64 -3.16 -7.96
CA ALA A 255 -11.50 -4.60 -8.18
C ALA A 255 -10.79 -5.29 -7.01
N GLU A 256 -11.14 -4.91 -5.80
CA GLU A 256 -10.66 -5.55 -4.58
C GLU A 256 -11.47 -6.78 -4.18
N GLY A 257 -12.64 -6.98 -4.78
CA GLY A 257 -13.53 -8.09 -4.46
C GLY A 257 -12.87 -9.46 -4.59
N VAL A 258 -13.38 -10.40 -3.82
CA VAL A 258 -13.13 -11.83 -3.98
C VAL A 258 -13.96 -12.38 -5.16
N PHE A 259 -15.08 -11.73 -5.39
CA PHE A 259 -15.98 -11.97 -6.51
C PHE A 259 -15.95 -10.80 -7.49
N THR A 260 -16.15 -11.08 -8.75
CA THR A 260 -16.43 -10.05 -9.76
C THR A 260 -17.77 -9.36 -9.49
N THR A 261 -18.06 -8.26 -10.18
CA THR A 261 -19.38 -7.59 -10.17
C THR A 261 -20.54 -8.55 -10.46
N PHE A 262 -20.31 -9.59 -11.25
CA PHE A 262 -21.28 -10.64 -11.56
C PHE A 262 -21.24 -11.83 -10.60
N ARG A 263 -20.56 -11.70 -9.47
CA ARG A 263 -20.43 -12.70 -8.39
C ARG A 263 -19.74 -13.99 -8.81
N GLU A 264 -18.87 -13.92 -9.81
CA GLU A 264 -17.97 -15.00 -10.16
C GLU A 264 -16.73 -14.95 -9.29
N LEU A 265 -16.29 -16.11 -8.80
CA LEU A 265 -15.05 -16.20 -8.05
C LEU A 265 -13.84 -15.74 -8.89
N LYS A 266 -12.97 -14.96 -8.28
CA LYS A 266 -11.71 -14.54 -8.89
C LYS A 266 -10.63 -15.58 -8.56
N PRO A 267 -10.10 -16.29 -9.57
CA PRO A 267 -9.10 -17.33 -9.36
C PRO A 267 -7.86 -16.82 -8.63
N GLY A 268 -7.37 -17.59 -7.66
CA GLY A 268 -6.22 -17.22 -6.83
C GLY A 268 -6.55 -16.31 -5.65
N ALA A 269 -7.57 -15.45 -5.75
CA ALA A 269 -7.96 -14.56 -4.66
C ALA A 269 -8.48 -15.34 -3.44
N VAL A 270 -9.34 -16.34 -3.69
CA VAL A 270 -9.87 -17.23 -2.65
C VAL A 270 -8.78 -18.10 -2.08
N ASP A 271 -7.90 -18.64 -2.91
CA ASP A 271 -6.80 -19.49 -2.47
C ASP A 271 -5.84 -18.74 -1.55
N ALA A 272 -5.52 -17.47 -1.90
CA ALA A 272 -4.69 -16.60 -1.07
C ALA A 272 -5.34 -16.31 0.30
N LEU A 273 -6.66 -16.13 0.34
CA LEU A 273 -7.39 -15.93 1.59
C LEU A 273 -7.48 -17.22 2.40
N ALA A 274 -7.75 -18.36 1.76
CA ALA A 274 -7.81 -19.65 2.44
C ALA A 274 -6.47 -20.03 3.10
N ASP A 275 -5.36 -19.77 2.41
CA ASP A 275 -4.01 -19.89 2.97
C ASP A 275 -3.77 -18.87 4.08
N GLY A 276 -3.98 -17.57 3.79
CA GLY A 276 -3.70 -16.48 4.72
C GLY A 276 -4.53 -16.53 6.02
N TRP A 277 -5.77 -17.00 5.95
CA TRP A 277 -6.68 -17.14 7.08
C TRP A 277 -6.65 -18.50 7.76
N SER A 278 -5.77 -19.39 7.35
CA SER A 278 -5.63 -20.67 8.02
C SER A 278 -5.36 -20.47 9.51
N PRO A 279 -6.08 -21.16 10.43
CA PRO A 279 -5.93 -20.97 11.88
C PRO A 279 -4.56 -21.42 12.40
N LEU A 280 -3.87 -22.28 11.65
CA LEU A 280 -2.49 -22.66 11.90
C LEU A 280 -1.65 -22.38 10.65
N ARG A 281 -0.67 -21.49 10.74
CA ARG A 281 0.06 -21.02 9.57
C ARG A 281 1.49 -20.65 9.89
N TRP A 282 2.41 -21.06 9.01
CA TRP A 282 3.74 -20.48 8.94
C TRP A 282 3.71 -19.12 8.28
N CYS A 283 4.28 -18.11 8.93
CA CYS A 283 4.59 -16.82 8.34
C CYS A 283 6.10 -16.79 8.10
N LEU A 284 6.50 -17.04 6.86
CA LEU A 284 7.90 -17.15 6.46
C LEU A 284 8.39 -15.86 5.84
N PHE A 285 9.64 -15.50 6.15
CA PHE A 285 10.32 -14.34 5.60
C PHE A 285 11.72 -14.73 5.16
N ALA A 286 12.18 -14.14 4.07
CA ALA A 286 13.53 -14.32 3.52
C ALA A 286 14.01 -12.97 2.97
N GLU A 287 15.08 -12.43 3.55
CA GLU A 287 15.56 -11.10 3.22
C GLU A 287 17.09 -11.08 3.07
N PRO A 288 17.60 -10.54 1.95
CA PRO A 288 16.85 -9.98 0.81
C PRO A 288 16.23 -11.07 -0.07
N VAL A 289 15.11 -10.76 -0.75
CA VAL A 289 14.44 -11.70 -1.69
C VAL A 289 15.24 -11.96 -2.96
N HIS A 290 16.23 -11.11 -3.25
CA HIS A 290 17.21 -11.28 -4.33
C HIS A 290 18.61 -11.12 -3.77
N LEU A 291 19.47 -12.09 -3.99
CA LEU A 291 20.86 -12.04 -3.53
C LEU A 291 21.82 -12.68 -4.53
N TYR A 292 23.08 -12.31 -4.42
CA TYR A 292 24.14 -13.02 -5.13
C TYR A 292 24.59 -14.28 -4.38
N SER A 293 24.94 -15.32 -5.14
CA SER A 293 25.59 -16.52 -4.59
C SER A 293 26.82 -16.15 -3.77
N GLY A 294 26.96 -16.74 -2.59
CA GLY A 294 27.97 -16.39 -1.60
C GLY A 294 27.53 -15.37 -0.56
N ASN A 295 26.39 -14.70 -0.76
CA ASN A 295 25.83 -13.77 0.22
C ASN A 295 24.96 -14.49 1.27
N THR A 296 24.69 -13.78 2.34
CA THR A 296 23.88 -14.27 3.46
C THR A 296 22.45 -13.77 3.34
N ILE A 297 21.49 -14.68 3.51
CA ILE A 297 20.07 -14.40 3.63
C ILE A 297 19.64 -14.51 5.09
N HIS A 298 18.79 -13.60 5.54
CA HIS A 298 18.10 -13.68 6.82
C HIS A 298 16.76 -14.39 6.61
N MET A 299 16.52 -15.43 7.38
CA MET A 299 15.29 -16.23 7.31
C MET A 299 14.60 -16.25 8.65
N GLU A 300 13.33 -15.95 8.65
CA GLU A 300 12.48 -16.00 9.81
C GLU A 300 11.28 -16.91 9.57
N ALA A 301 10.86 -17.62 10.61
CA ALA A 301 9.60 -18.33 10.63
C ALA A 301 8.84 -17.96 11.91
N VAL A 302 7.66 -17.43 11.74
CA VAL A 302 6.72 -17.12 12.80
C VAL A 302 5.54 -18.08 12.68
N MET A 303 5.10 -18.68 13.79
CA MET A 303 3.90 -19.49 13.83
C MET A 303 2.71 -18.62 14.19
N ALA A 304 1.73 -18.49 13.30
CA ALA A 304 0.41 -17.99 13.63
C ALA A 304 -0.45 -19.17 14.10
N ASN A 305 -1.06 -19.04 15.27
CA ASN A 305 -1.78 -20.12 15.93
C ASN A 305 -3.07 -19.60 16.58
N GLU A 306 -4.20 -20.03 16.06
CA GLU A 306 -5.52 -19.76 16.63
C GLU A 306 -6.02 -21.04 17.33
N ASP A 307 -5.50 -21.30 18.54
CA ASP A 307 -5.87 -22.39 19.43
C ASP A 307 -5.66 -23.83 18.90
N ILE A 308 -4.92 -24.03 17.83
CA ILE A 308 -4.62 -25.36 17.28
C ILE A 308 -3.49 -26.01 18.08
N LEU A 309 -2.35 -25.33 18.24
CA LEU A 309 -1.25 -25.81 19.07
C LEU A 309 -1.55 -25.47 20.53
N LYS A 310 -1.46 -26.48 21.40
CA LYS A 310 -1.73 -26.31 22.82
C LYS A 310 -0.60 -25.53 23.50
N PRO A 311 -0.91 -24.48 24.25
CA PRO A 311 0.07 -23.74 25.03
C PRO A 311 0.87 -24.62 25.98
N GLY A 312 2.18 -24.38 26.07
CA GLY A 312 3.09 -25.14 26.93
C GLY A 312 3.51 -26.51 26.38
N MET A 313 2.97 -26.96 25.25
CA MET A 313 3.38 -28.21 24.62
C MET A 313 4.55 -27.97 23.65
N GLU A 314 5.40 -28.99 23.51
CA GLU A 314 6.52 -29.01 22.58
C GLU A 314 6.13 -29.61 21.24
N TYR A 315 6.59 -28.97 20.15
CA TYR A 315 6.31 -29.42 18.80
C TYR A 315 7.58 -29.48 17.96
N PRO A 316 7.78 -30.54 17.16
CA PRO A 316 8.91 -30.66 16.24
C PRO A 316 8.61 -29.93 14.92
N ALA A 317 9.59 -29.19 14.43
CA ALA A 317 9.54 -28.51 13.14
C ALA A 317 10.82 -28.74 12.33
N ARG A 318 10.66 -28.71 11.02
CA ARG A 318 11.75 -28.87 10.06
C ARG A 318 11.73 -27.75 9.07
N PHE A 319 12.89 -27.15 8.83
CA PHE A 319 13.10 -26.08 7.88
C PHE A 319 14.12 -26.49 6.83
N LYS A 320 13.87 -26.16 5.57
CA LYS A 320 14.77 -26.46 4.46
C LYS A 320 14.89 -25.33 3.47
N ILE A 321 16.06 -25.23 2.84
CA ILE A 321 16.23 -24.46 1.61
C ILE A 321 16.47 -25.45 0.47
N ILE A 322 15.71 -25.31 -0.59
CA ILE A 322 15.82 -26.12 -1.81
C ILE A 322 16.28 -25.24 -2.96
N ASP A 323 17.32 -25.69 -3.67
CA ASP A 323 17.86 -25.02 -4.84
C ASP A 323 16.97 -25.20 -6.09
N PRO A 324 17.24 -24.49 -7.21
CA PRO A 324 16.49 -24.64 -8.46
C PRO A 324 16.51 -26.05 -9.07
N ARG A 325 17.45 -26.90 -8.66
CA ARG A 325 17.57 -28.29 -9.13
C ARG A 325 16.87 -29.29 -8.22
N GLY A 326 16.28 -28.82 -7.12
CA GLY A 326 15.58 -29.67 -6.14
C GLY A 326 16.46 -30.22 -5.03
N HIS A 327 17.73 -29.77 -4.90
CA HIS A 327 18.61 -30.24 -3.85
C HIS A 327 18.40 -29.43 -2.57
N THR A 328 18.43 -30.09 -1.43
CA THR A 328 18.46 -29.41 -0.13
C THR A 328 19.84 -28.85 0.12
N VAL A 329 19.95 -27.52 0.17
CA VAL A 329 21.22 -26.81 0.42
C VAL A 329 21.40 -26.40 1.87
N TRP A 330 20.31 -26.35 2.63
CA TRP A 330 20.30 -26.12 4.06
C TRP A 330 19.10 -26.81 4.70
N GLU A 331 19.29 -27.37 5.91
CA GLU A 331 18.24 -27.99 6.67
C GLU A 331 18.47 -27.77 8.17
N LYS A 332 17.38 -27.50 8.91
CA LYS A 332 17.38 -27.41 10.37
C LYS A 332 16.13 -28.07 10.94
N GLN A 333 16.33 -28.91 11.94
CA GLN A 333 15.26 -29.46 12.76
C GLN A 333 15.34 -28.83 14.14
N ILE A 334 14.21 -28.43 14.66
CA ILE A 334 14.10 -27.85 16.00
C ILE A 334 12.88 -28.43 16.74
N ARG A 335 12.88 -28.23 18.05
CA ARG A 335 11.69 -28.38 18.88
C ARG A 335 11.40 -27.04 19.52
N PHE A 336 10.17 -26.59 19.45
CA PHE A 336 9.74 -25.33 20.06
C PHE A 336 8.53 -25.58 20.98
N ILE A 337 8.39 -24.70 21.97
CA ILE A 337 7.26 -24.74 22.90
C ILE A 337 6.30 -23.65 22.54
N ALA A 338 5.01 -23.98 22.32
CA ALA A 338 3.98 -22.97 22.11
C ALA A 338 3.83 -22.13 23.39
N PRO A 339 3.91 -20.78 23.32
CA PRO A 339 3.91 -19.93 24.50
C PRO A 339 2.61 -20.06 25.31
N LEU A 340 2.76 -20.06 26.65
CA LEU A 340 1.62 -20.07 27.58
C LEU A 340 0.95 -18.70 27.69
N LYS A 341 1.74 -17.64 27.53
CA LYS A 341 1.33 -16.25 27.70
C LYS A 341 2.04 -15.36 26.68
N GLY A 342 1.32 -14.38 26.18
CA GLY A 342 1.83 -13.26 25.41
C GLY A 342 1.73 -11.96 26.21
N ASP A 343 2.04 -10.88 25.53
CA ASP A 343 2.05 -9.54 26.12
C ASP A 343 0.64 -8.94 26.24
N ILE A 344 -0.31 -9.42 25.44
CA ILE A 344 -1.69 -8.94 25.44
C ILE A 344 -2.54 -9.78 26.39
N GLY A 345 -3.02 -9.16 27.45
CA GLY A 345 -4.01 -9.75 28.37
C GLY A 345 -3.60 -11.06 29.05
N ASN A 346 -2.32 -11.41 29.08
CA ASN A 346 -1.81 -12.69 29.58
C ASN A 346 -2.39 -13.95 28.89
N GLN A 347 -2.97 -13.80 27.72
CA GLN A 347 -3.41 -14.91 26.87
C GLN A 347 -2.23 -15.45 26.03
N PRO A 348 -2.31 -16.68 25.50
CA PRO A 348 -1.37 -17.13 24.49
C PRO A 348 -1.35 -16.17 23.30
N PRO A 349 -0.18 -15.83 22.73
CA PRO A 349 -0.10 -14.92 21.61
C PRO A 349 -0.67 -15.56 20.34
N LEU A 350 -1.30 -14.75 19.49
CA LEU A 350 -1.82 -15.18 18.18
C LEU A 350 -0.73 -15.57 17.20
N SER A 351 0.49 -15.08 17.43
CA SER A 351 1.68 -15.50 16.69
C SER A 351 2.93 -15.39 17.55
N PHE A 352 3.93 -16.22 17.25
CA PHE A 352 5.19 -16.24 17.98
C PHE A 352 6.35 -16.70 17.08
N PRO A 353 7.58 -16.18 17.30
CA PRO A 353 8.75 -16.56 16.52
C PRO A 353 9.17 -17.99 16.84
N VAL A 354 9.60 -18.73 15.81
CA VAL A 354 10.06 -20.10 15.88
C VAL A 354 11.46 -20.27 15.33
N LEU A 355 11.81 -19.55 14.27
CA LEU A 355 13.14 -19.57 13.63
C LEU A 355 13.58 -18.15 13.31
N ASP A 356 14.85 -17.88 13.58
CA ASP A 356 15.57 -16.68 13.16
C ASP A 356 17.01 -17.12 12.82
N GLU A 357 17.36 -17.13 11.52
CA GLU A 357 18.63 -17.66 11.05
C GLU A 357 19.22 -16.80 9.92
N ARG A 358 20.54 -16.71 9.94
CA ARG A 358 21.32 -16.12 8.85
C ARG A 358 22.12 -17.20 8.16
N VAL A 359 21.80 -17.46 6.90
CA VAL A 359 22.40 -18.57 6.13
C VAL A 359 23.12 -18.03 4.90
N LYS A 360 24.37 -18.42 4.74
CA LYS A 360 25.12 -18.18 3.51
C LYS A 360 24.61 -19.13 2.44
N ILE A 361 24.20 -18.59 1.29
CA ILE A 361 23.67 -19.37 0.16
C ILE A 361 24.72 -19.43 -0.94
N GLU A 362 25.14 -20.63 -1.27
CA GLU A 362 25.99 -20.92 -2.42
C GLU A 362 25.27 -21.90 -3.33
N GLY A 363 25.31 -21.66 -4.64
CA GLY A 363 24.70 -22.56 -5.60
C GLY A 363 24.30 -21.90 -6.92
N PRO A 364 23.55 -22.60 -7.78
CA PRO A 364 23.22 -22.12 -9.13
C PRO A 364 22.27 -20.93 -9.12
N THR A 365 22.30 -20.16 -10.18
CA THR A 365 21.32 -19.11 -10.45
C THR A 365 19.91 -19.70 -10.60
N GLY A 366 18.93 -19.06 -9.95
CA GLY A 366 17.53 -19.41 -10.09
C GLY A 366 16.70 -19.22 -8.82
N PRO A 367 15.44 -19.64 -8.85
CA PRO A 367 14.53 -19.54 -7.70
C PRO A 367 14.83 -20.62 -6.67
N TYR A 368 15.05 -20.19 -5.44
CA TYR A 368 15.16 -21.07 -4.26
C TYR A 368 13.84 -21.04 -3.50
N ARG A 369 13.61 -22.10 -2.72
CA ARG A 369 12.44 -22.21 -1.85
C ARG A 369 12.90 -22.38 -0.40
N PHE A 370 12.35 -21.55 0.49
CA PHE A 370 12.45 -21.75 1.93
C PHE A 370 11.17 -22.46 2.38
N LEU A 371 11.32 -23.65 2.94
CA LEU A 371 10.24 -24.53 3.35
C LEU A 371 10.20 -24.68 4.87
N ALA A 372 9.00 -24.72 5.43
CA ALA A 372 8.74 -25.05 6.82
C ALA A 372 7.71 -26.18 6.92
N ALA A 373 7.97 -27.16 7.76
CA ALA A 373 7.05 -28.25 8.07
C ALA A 373 6.89 -28.40 9.57
N LEU A 374 5.66 -28.49 10.02
CA LEU A 374 5.30 -28.92 11.36
C LEU A 374 5.14 -30.45 11.33
N GLU A 375 6.01 -31.17 12.05
CA GLU A 375 6.03 -32.63 11.97
C GLU A 375 4.95 -33.31 12.85
N GLN A 376 4.41 -32.56 13.83
CA GLN A 376 3.31 -33.00 14.70
C GLN A 376 2.51 -31.77 15.16
N GLY A 377 1.23 -31.98 15.43
CA GLY A 377 0.36 -30.96 16.04
C GLY A 377 -0.67 -30.36 15.09
N GLY A 378 -0.53 -30.56 13.80
CA GLY A 378 -1.47 -30.09 12.79
C GLY A 378 -0.78 -29.87 11.43
N ALA A 379 -1.58 -29.62 10.40
CA ALA A 379 -1.11 -29.20 9.10
C ALA A 379 -1.16 -27.65 9.05
N ALA A 380 -0.01 -27.02 9.11
CA ALA A 380 0.11 -25.57 9.00
C ALA A 380 0.09 -25.16 7.53
N ALA A 381 -0.67 -24.12 7.16
CA ALA A 381 -0.55 -23.48 5.86
C ALA A 381 0.72 -22.62 5.76
N GLY A 382 0.98 -21.98 4.61
CA GLY A 382 2.13 -21.09 4.43
C GLY A 382 3.49 -21.79 4.44
N GLU A 383 3.54 -23.01 3.93
CA GLU A 383 4.70 -23.90 4.06
C GLU A 383 5.92 -23.48 3.24
N ASP A 384 5.79 -22.56 2.28
CA ASP A 384 6.92 -22.13 1.46
C ASP A 384 6.87 -20.66 1.04
N ILE A 385 8.08 -20.10 0.88
CA ILE A 385 8.31 -18.85 0.17
C ILE A 385 9.48 -19.00 -0.78
N LYS A 386 9.55 -18.10 -1.77
CA LYS A 386 10.60 -18.09 -2.79
C LYS A 386 11.49 -16.88 -2.63
N PHE A 387 12.78 -17.07 -2.90
CA PHE A 387 13.77 -16.02 -3.10
C PHE A 387 14.66 -16.38 -4.30
N TYR A 388 15.40 -15.44 -4.83
CA TYR A 388 16.18 -15.64 -6.03
C TYR A 388 17.68 -15.45 -5.78
N VAL A 389 18.48 -16.38 -6.25
CA VAL A 389 19.95 -16.32 -6.19
C VAL A 389 20.49 -16.15 -7.60
N MET A 390 21.49 -15.28 -7.75
CA MET A 390 22.18 -15.04 -9.01
C MET A 390 23.69 -15.20 -8.83
N ASN A 391 24.33 -15.91 -9.73
CA ASN A 391 25.77 -15.91 -9.85
C ASN A 391 26.25 -14.75 -10.71
N HIS A 392 27.34 -14.11 -10.33
CA HIS A 392 27.96 -13.05 -11.12
C HIS A 392 28.35 -13.53 -12.53
N GLU A 393 28.74 -14.79 -12.66
CA GLU A 393 29.16 -15.41 -13.93
C GLU A 393 27.97 -15.59 -14.90
N ASP A 394 26.75 -15.69 -14.39
CA ASP A 394 25.53 -15.86 -15.19
C ASP A 394 24.88 -14.52 -15.57
N MET A 395 25.47 -13.39 -15.17
CA MET A 395 24.95 -12.08 -15.53
C MET A 395 25.06 -11.85 -17.03
N PRO A 396 23.95 -11.49 -17.71
CA PRO A 396 24.00 -11.21 -19.13
C PRO A 396 24.84 -9.97 -19.43
N ALA A 397 25.63 -10.00 -20.49
CA ALA A 397 26.35 -8.83 -20.94
C ALA A 397 25.37 -7.78 -21.49
N VAL A 398 25.32 -6.62 -20.87
CA VAL A 398 24.51 -5.49 -21.31
C VAL A 398 25.28 -4.73 -22.39
N LYS A 399 24.75 -4.71 -23.63
CA LYS A 399 25.35 -4.02 -24.77
C LYS A 399 24.75 -2.63 -25.03
N SER A 400 23.59 -2.38 -24.47
CA SER A 400 22.88 -1.11 -24.63
C SER A 400 23.45 -0.06 -23.67
N GLU A 401 23.51 1.20 -24.14
CA GLU A 401 23.74 2.31 -23.23
C GLU A 401 22.56 2.46 -22.30
N VAL A 402 22.84 2.70 -21.03
CA VAL A 402 21.87 2.95 -19.97
C VAL A 402 21.81 4.45 -19.69
N VAL A 403 20.61 4.99 -19.61
CA VAL A 403 20.37 6.37 -19.19
C VAL A 403 19.95 6.36 -17.72
N LEU A 404 20.69 7.06 -16.86
CA LEU A 404 20.35 7.17 -15.45
C LEU A 404 19.49 8.40 -15.20
N TRP A 405 18.26 8.19 -14.72
CA TRP A 405 17.37 9.25 -14.27
C TRP A 405 17.45 9.35 -12.76
N GLY A 406 17.92 10.50 -12.27
CA GLY A 406 18.23 10.75 -10.86
C GLY A 406 19.73 10.70 -10.58
N GLU A 407 20.13 11.25 -9.43
CA GLU A 407 21.53 11.27 -8.98
C GLU A 407 21.79 10.06 -8.07
N ASP A 408 22.54 9.09 -8.58
CA ASP A 408 22.98 7.92 -7.84
C ASP A 408 24.42 7.54 -8.20
N PRO A 409 25.42 8.19 -7.58
CA PRO A 409 26.83 7.94 -7.87
C PRO A 409 27.26 6.50 -7.60
N ALA A 410 26.65 5.83 -6.61
CA ALA A 410 26.97 4.45 -6.27
C ALA A 410 26.51 3.48 -7.38
N LEU A 411 25.31 3.68 -7.90
CA LEU A 411 24.78 2.93 -9.03
C LEU A 411 25.58 3.19 -10.29
N GLU A 412 25.90 4.45 -10.59
CA GLU A 412 26.70 4.83 -11.75
C GLU A 412 28.08 4.16 -11.73
N ASP A 413 28.74 4.15 -10.57
CA ASP A 413 30.03 3.51 -10.36
C ASP A 413 29.95 1.99 -10.53
N TRP A 414 28.89 1.39 -10.00
CA TRP A 414 28.62 -0.06 -10.17
C TRP A 414 28.40 -0.42 -11.64
N LEU A 415 27.60 0.34 -12.38
CA LEU A 415 27.34 0.13 -13.80
C LEU A 415 28.65 0.20 -14.61
N LYS A 416 29.46 1.22 -14.35
CA LYS A 416 30.77 1.38 -15.01
C LYS A 416 31.71 0.22 -14.72
N LYS A 417 31.78 -0.24 -13.46
CA LYS A 417 32.59 -1.41 -13.05
C LYS A 417 32.09 -2.70 -13.70
N ALA A 418 30.80 -2.82 -13.93
CA ALA A 418 30.20 -3.92 -14.67
C ALA A 418 30.37 -3.84 -16.20
N GLY A 419 31.08 -2.80 -16.69
CA GLY A 419 31.32 -2.59 -18.12
C GLY A 419 30.12 -2.08 -18.90
N ILE A 420 29.12 -1.54 -18.22
CA ILE A 420 27.90 -0.99 -18.80
C ILE A 420 28.10 0.49 -19.10
N SER A 421 27.84 0.89 -20.35
CA SER A 421 27.85 2.30 -20.74
C SER A 421 26.67 3.03 -20.07
N VAL A 422 26.96 4.10 -19.34
CA VAL A 422 25.95 4.87 -18.60
C VAL A 422 26.12 6.36 -18.88
N ARG A 423 25.00 7.06 -19.04
CA ARG A 423 24.95 8.54 -19.09
C ARG A 423 23.77 9.06 -18.27
N SER A 424 23.86 10.29 -17.84
CA SER A 424 22.76 10.97 -17.16
C SER A 424 21.59 11.26 -18.12
N PHE A 425 20.40 11.32 -17.58
CA PHE A 425 19.19 11.69 -18.30
C PHE A 425 19.26 13.18 -18.69
N ASP A 426 19.08 13.45 -19.98
CA ASP A 426 19.00 14.80 -20.50
C ASP A 426 17.60 15.05 -21.08
N PRO A 427 16.79 15.95 -20.48
CA PRO A 427 15.44 16.24 -20.94
C PRO A 427 15.39 16.88 -22.34
N THR A 428 16.50 17.49 -22.80
CA THR A 428 16.57 18.19 -24.09
C THR A 428 16.85 17.27 -25.28
N VAL A 429 17.43 16.09 -24.99
CA VAL A 429 17.81 15.12 -26.03
C VAL A 429 16.60 14.29 -26.42
N ASN A 430 16.19 14.40 -27.68
CA ASN A 430 15.05 13.68 -28.23
C ASN A 430 15.49 12.42 -28.97
N ASP A 431 16.23 11.56 -28.28
CA ASP A 431 16.72 10.31 -28.83
C ASP A 431 15.59 9.28 -29.02
N LYS A 432 15.89 8.32 -29.90
CA LYS A 432 15.11 7.11 -30.08
C LYS A 432 15.05 6.34 -28.74
N ARG A 433 14.19 5.32 -28.69
CA ARG A 433 13.99 4.41 -27.54
C ARG A 433 15.23 4.21 -26.68
N GLN A 434 15.16 4.58 -25.41
CA GLN A 434 16.24 4.50 -24.43
C GLN A 434 15.94 3.43 -23.40
N LEU A 435 17.00 2.85 -22.82
CA LEU A 435 16.90 2.06 -21.59
C LEU A 435 17.22 3.01 -20.42
N ILE A 436 16.21 3.31 -19.60
CA ILE A 436 16.31 4.29 -18.53
C ILE A 436 16.26 3.55 -17.19
N LEU A 437 17.26 3.75 -16.33
CA LEU A 437 17.17 3.34 -14.92
C LEU A 437 16.75 4.54 -14.08
N VAL A 438 15.66 4.38 -13.36
CA VAL A 438 15.09 5.41 -12.47
C VAL A 438 15.54 5.08 -11.06
N SER A 439 16.55 5.80 -10.56
CA SER A 439 17.14 5.60 -9.23
C SER A 439 16.58 6.53 -8.17
N ALA A 440 16.04 7.70 -8.59
CA ALA A 440 15.48 8.69 -7.68
C ALA A 440 13.95 8.53 -7.55
N ASN A 441 13.41 9.05 -6.45
CA ASN A 441 11.97 9.22 -6.33
C ASN A 441 11.47 10.16 -7.44
N PRO A 442 10.40 9.83 -8.19
CA PRO A 442 9.82 10.69 -9.23
C PRO A 442 9.48 12.11 -8.79
N LEU A 443 9.24 12.31 -7.49
CA LEU A 443 8.96 13.62 -6.88
C LEU A 443 10.21 14.33 -6.32
N SER A 444 11.42 13.83 -6.61
CA SER A 444 12.70 14.41 -6.16
C SER A 444 12.98 15.79 -6.76
N PRO A 445 14.02 16.50 -6.29
CA PRO A 445 14.33 17.87 -6.71
C PRO A 445 14.34 18.05 -8.24
N GLY A 446 13.59 19.01 -8.74
CA GLY A 446 13.27 19.22 -10.14
C GLY A 446 11.77 19.09 -10.42
N GLY A 447 11.05 18.45 -9.51
CA GLY A 447 9.59 18.45 -9.45
C GLY A 447 8.90 17.75 -10.62
N LEU A 448 7.65 18.12 -10.82
CA LEU A 448 6.73 17.52 -11.78
C LEU A 448 7.25 17.61 -13.23
N GLU A 449 7.91 18.71 -13.60
CA GLU A 449 8.40 18.93 -14.96
C GLU A 449 9.46 17.88 -15.38
N VAL A 450 10.39 17.56 -14.50
CA VAL A 450 11.42 16.53 -14.77
C VAL A 450 10.79 15.15 -14.89
N TYR A 451 9.80 14.87 -14.06
CA TYR A 451 9.04 13.63 -14.13
C TYR A 451 8.19 13.53 -15.41
N GLU A 452 7.56 14.63 -15.84
CA GLU A 452 6.83 14.67 -17.12
C GLU A 452 7.74 14.36 -18.30
N ASN A 453 8.98 14.82 -18.29
CA ASN A 453 9.96 14.47 -19.33
C ASN A 453 10.27 12.97 -19.33
N LEU A 454 10.41 12.33 -18.18
CA LEU A 454 10.56 10.88 -18.08
C LEU A 454 9.33 10.16 -18.67
N ILE A 455 8.12 10.57 -18.28
CA ILE A 455 6.87 9.98 -18.78
C ILE A 455 6.76 10.15 -20.31
N ARG A 456 7.11 11.31 -20.86
CA ARG A 456 7.14 11.50 -22.31
C ARG A 456 8.10 10.53 -23.01
N ARG A 457 9.27 10.26 -22.43
CA ARG A 457 10.23 9.28 -22.99
C ARG A 457 9.66 7.88 -22.99
N ILE A 458 8.97 7.50 -21.92
CA ILE A 458 8.29 6.20 -21.81
C ILE A 458 7.19 6.13 -22.87
N ALA A 459 6.35 7.15 -22.99
CA ALA A 459 5.30 7.22 -23.99
C ALA A 459 5.83 7.19 -25.45
N CYS A 460 7.06 7.66 -25.68
CA CYS A 460 7.75 7.56 -26.97
C CYS A 460 8.45 6.21 -27.19
N GLY A 461 8.24 5.24 -26.32
CA GLY A 461 8.72 3.86 -26.46
C GLY A 461 10.06 3.56 -25.79
N SER A 462 10.56 4.42 -24.90
CA SER A 462 11.68 4.09 -24.03
C SER A 462 11.26 3.09 -22.96
N VAL A 463 12.19 2.24 -22.56
CA VAL A 463 11.99 1.29 -21.44
C VAL A 463 12.55 1.91 -20.17
N ALA A 464 11.72 2.10 -19.18
CA ALA A 464 12.14 2.58 -17.86
C ALA A 464 12.05 1.47 -16.81
N VAL A 465 13.12 1.30 -16.04
CA VAL A 465 13.19 0.39 -14.91
C VAL A 465 13.30 1.21 -13.64
N PHE A 466 12.24 1.20 -12.83
CA PHE A 466 12.21 1.87 -11.54
C PHE A 466 12.90 0.98 -10.50
N LEU A 467 14.00 1.45 -9.92
CA LEU A 467 14.78 0.70 -8.94
C LEU A 467 14.20 0.82 -7.53
N ASN A 468 13.48 1.92 -7.28
CA ASN A 468 12.72 2.13 -6.05
C ASN A 468 11.31 2.60 -6.44
N PRO A 469 10.32 1.69 -6.50
CA PRO A 469 8.98 2.01 -6.99
C PRO A 469 8.11 2.77 -5.98
N ASN A 470 8.61 3.10 -4.78
CA ASN A 470 7.86 3.78 -3.71
C ASN A 470 8.13 5.29 -3.67
#